data_e0e1fd2e87c1a9c51d7bda95a824b429
#
_entry.id   e0e1fd2e87c1a9c51d7bda95a824b429
#
_cell.length_a   1.000
_cell.length_b   1.000
_cell.length_c   1.000
_cell.angle_alpha   90.00
_cell.angle_beta   90.00
_cell.angle_gamma   90.00
#
_symmetry.space_group_name_H-M   'P 1'
#
loop_
_entity.id
_entity.type
_entity.pdbx_description
1 polymer ?
#
loop_
_entity_poly.entity_id
_entity_poly.type
_entity_poly.pdbx_seq_one_letter_code
_entity_poly.pdbx_strand_id
1 'polypeptide(L)'
;IDTAYGSDELATVANSLLTPDQSLYNKDCKGYEQDLEEAKKLAKSSGIEGTTLKYVYNADRPNMEEVATVLQQQLAEIGVTLDVEGLDSNAFFQRFFAIMFQSGEEDQWDLGTNGWDSERGSSLGQAYSYINSSSKAWGFSDEAGQLAAKVNAAADKDEAKQLANDLQDLTLSEYWEYPLTYTNYVMVSQKNVTGLDAVPVVPEFVDYLKIKVD
;
A
#
# COMPACT_ATOMS: atom_id res chain seq x y z
N ILE A 1 6.80 -12.80 2.15
CA ILE A 1 6.99 -12.80 0.70
C ILE A 1 6.80 -14.20 0.15
N ASP A 2 7.61 -15.16 0.54
CA ASP A 2 7.62 -16.52 -0.05
C ASP A 2 6.24 -17.19 -0.02
N THR A 3 5.51 -17.07 1.09
CA THR A 3 4.17 -17.70 1.24
C THR A 3 3.14 -17.07 0.31
N ALA A 4 3.15 -15.75 0.15
CA ALA A 4 2.13 -15.04 -0.61
C ALA A 4 2.51 -14.85 -2.10
N TYR A 5 3.79 -14.66 -2.41
CA TYR A 5 4.25 -14.33 -3.76
C TYR A 5 5.15 -15.39 -4.38
N GLY A 6 5.64 -16.35 -3.61
CA GLY A 6 6.46 -17.47 -4.06
C GLY A 6 7.93 -17.12 -4.32
N SER A 7 8.30 -15.84 -4.42
CA SER A 7 9.68 -15.40 -4.68
C SER A 7 9.86 -13.92 -4.33
N ASP A 8 11.05 -13.56 -3.88
CA ASP A 8 11.49 -12.17 -3.70
C ASP A 8 11.77 -11.44 -5.02
N GLU A 9 11.84 -12.16 -6.14
CA GLU A 9 11.86 -11.56 -7.48
C GLU A 9 10.49 -10.98 -7.89
N LEU A 10 9.40 -11.48 -7.30
CA LEU A 10 8.04 -11.04 -7.60
C LEU A 10 7.55 -9.92 -6.69
N ALA A 11 8.03 -9.89 -5.45
CA ALA A 11 7.69 -8.86 -4.48
C ALA A 11 8.78 -8.68 -3.43
N THR A 12 8.91 -7.47 -2.91
CA THR A 12 9.79 -7.15 -1.79
C THR A 12 9.00 -6.52 -0.65
N VAL A 13 9.52 -6.60 0.57
CA VAL A 13 8.89 -5.95 1.73
C VAL A 13 8.94 -4.44 1.52
N ALA A 14 7.81 -3.79 1.70
CA ALA A 14 7.74 -2.34 1.58
C ALA A 14 8.17 -1.66 2.89
N ASN A 15 8.89 -0.56 2.75
CA ASN A 15 9.29 0.29 3.88
C ASN A 15 8.59 1.65 3.88
N SER A 16 7.86 1.98 2.82
CA SER A 16 7.15 3.25 2.64
C SER A 16 5.93 3.04 1.76
N LEU A 17 5.04 4.02 1.74
CA LEU A 17 3.90 4.07 0.82
C LEU A 17 4.29 4.42 -0.63
N LEU A 18 5.48 4.95 -0.84
CA LEU A 18 6.04 5.19 -2.17
C LEU A 18 6.90 4.03 -2.62
N THR A 19 6.88 3.75 -3.91
CA THR A 19 7.70 2.71 -4.53
C THR A 19 9.10 3.21 -4.87
N PRO A 20 10.12 2.34 -4.92
CA PRO A 20 11.51 2.71 -5.15
C PRO A 20 11.80 3.45 -6.48
N ASP A 21 10.94 3.31 -7.48
CA ASP A 21 11.03 3.99 -8.77
C ASP A 21 10.53 5.45 -8.73
N GLN A 22 9.86 5.86 -7.66
CA GLN A 22 9.35 7.22 -7.51
C GLN A 22 10.42 8.17 -6.99
N SER A 23 10.50 9.39 -7.57
CA SER A 23 11.56 10.37 -7.28
C SER A 23 11.61 10.84 -5.82
N LEU A 24 10.48 10.81 -5.13
CA LEU A 24 10.34 11.23 -3.73
C LEU A 24 10.38 10.05 -2.74
N TYR A 25 10.62 8.83 -3.22
CA TYR A 25 10.75 7.65 -2.36
C TYR A 25 11.86 7.82 -1.32
N ASN A 26 11.55 7.60 -0.06
CA ASN A 26 12.50 7.62 1.04
C ASN A 26 13.06 6.22 1.32
N LYS A 27 14.24 5.94 0.77
CA LYS A 27 14.92 4.64 1.00
C LYS A 27 15.35 4.41 2.45
N ASP A 28 15.43 5.48 3.24
CA ASP A 28 15.88 5.45 4.64
C ASP A 28 14.69 5.31 5.62
N CYS A 29 13.44 5.26 5.14
CA CYS A 29 12.31 4.86 5.95
C CYS A 29 12.53 3.45 6.51
N LYS A 30 12.33 3.30 7.81
CA LYS A 30 12.56 2.01 8.46
C LYS A 30 11.46 0.98 8.18
N GLY A 31 10.27 1.43 7.80
CA GLY A 31 9.10 0.56 7.73
C GLY A 31 8.74 0.02 9.11
N TYR A 32 8.15 -1.17 9.12
CA TYR A 32 7.79 -1.84 10.36
C TYR A 32 8.51 -3.17 10.47
N GLU A 33 9.13 -3.41 11.63
CA GLU A 33 9.71 -4.69 11.98
C GLU A 33 8.71 -5.50 12.81
N GLN A 34 8.64 -6.80 12.57
CA GLN A 34 7.79 -7.68 13.35
C GLN A 34 8.37 -7.88 14.75
N ASP A 35 7.61 -7.53 15.79
CA ASP A 35 7.89 -7.84 17.18
C ASP A 35 6.67 -8.51 17.81
N LEU A 36 6.67 -9.84 17.82
CA LEU A 36 5.55 -10.63 18.32
C LEU A 36 5.33 -10.45 19.83
N GLU A 37 6.39 -10.29 20.60
CA GLU A 37 6.26 -10.14 22.06
C GLU A 37 5.68 -8.77 22.43
N GLU A 38 6.09 -7.72 21.74
CA GLU A 38 5.50 -6.40 21.91
C GLU A 38 4.06 -6.38 21.38
N ALA A 39 3.78 -7.02 20.24
CA ALA A 39 2.43 -7.13 19.70
C ALA A 39 1.45 -7.81 20.67
N LYS A 40 1.87 -8.89 21.37
CA LYS A 40 1.08 -9.54 22.41
C LYS A 40 0.78 -8.63 23.58
N LYS A 41 1.77 -7.86 24.05
CA LYS A 41 1.58 -6.89 25.12
C LYS A 41 0.59 -5.80 24.74
N LEU A 42 0.74 -5.25 23.53
CA LEU A 42 -0.15 -4.23 23.00
C LEU A 42 -1.57 -4.75 22.80
N ALA A 43 -1.74 -5.95 22.25
CA ALA A 43 -3.04 -6.58 22.10
C ALA A 43 -3.78 -6.73 23.43
N LYS A 44 -3.06 -7.17 24.46
CA LYS A 44 -3.61 -7.31 25.81
C LYS A 44 -3.93 -5.95 26.45
N SER A 45 -3.04 -4.97 26.33
CA SER A 45 -3.22 -3.67 26.98
C SER A 45 -4.28 -2.80 26.32
N SER A 46 -4.47 -2.93 25.00
CA SER A 46 -5.51 -2.24 24.22
C SER A 46 -6.88 -2.90 24.35
N GLY A 47 -6.93 -4.17 24.79
CA GLY A 47 -8.18 -4.93 24.87
C GLY A 47 -8.64 -5.52 23.53
N ILE A 48 -7.79 -5.54 22.51
CA ILE A 48 -8.12 -6.14 21.19
C ILE A 48 -8.00 -7.67 21.23
N GLU A 49 -7.27 -8.23 22.18
CA GLU A 49 -7.18 -9.68 22.38
C GLU A 49 -8.58 -10.31 22.58
N GLY A 50 -8.89 -11.35 21.83
CA GLY A 50 -10.19 -12.03 21.84
C GLY A 50 -11.25 -11.37 20.96
N THR A 51 -10.93 -10.32 20.23
CA THR A 51 -11.86 -9.69 19.28
C THR A 51 -11.80 -10.33 17.89
N THR A 52 -12.85 -10.09 17.12
CA THR A 52 -12.89 -10.44 15.69
C THR A 52 -12.93 -9.16 14.87
N LEU A 53 -11.99 -9.02 13.93
CA LEU A 53 -11.92 -7.92 12.98
C LEU A 53 -12.38 -8.39 11.60
N LYS A 54 -13.13 -7.57 10.90
CA LYS A 54 -13.54 -7.81 9.51
C LYS A 54 -12.45 -7.31 8.57
N TYR A 55 -11.99 -8.20 7.70
CA TYR A 55 -10.97 -7.89 6.71
C TYR A 55 -11.50 -8.09 5.29
N VAL A 56 -11.36 -7.07 4.44
CA VAL A 56 -11.77 -7.13 3.04
C VAL A 56 -10.58 -7.03 2.11
N TYR A 57 -10.61 -7.78 1.01
CA TYR A 57 -9.62 -7.71 -0.05
C TYR A 57 -10.24 -7.90 -1.43
N ASN A 58 -9.56 -7.43 -2.47
CA ASN A 58 -9.99 -7.62 -3.85
C ASN A 58 -9.56 -9.00 -4.35
N ALA A 59 -10.51 -9.93 -4.47
CA ALA A 59 -10.26 -11.31 -4.89
C ALA A 59 -9.89 -11.47 -6.38
N ASP A 60 -10.13 -10.43 -7.19
CA ASP A 60 -9.70 -10.45 -8.60
C ASP A 60 -8.21 -10.09 -8.77
N ARG A 61 -7.55 -9.62 -7.71
CA ARG A 61 -6.12 -9.31 -7.74
C ARG A 61 -5.28 -10.50 -7.31
N PRO A 62 -4.19 -10.81 -8.04
CA PRO A 62 -3.28 -11.89 -7.68
C PRO A 62 -2.74 -11.76 -6.25
N ASN A 63 -2.56 -12.88 -5.59
CA ASN A 63 -1.89 -13.03 -4.27
C ASN A 63 -2.61 -12.36 -3.08
N MET A 64 -3.78 -11.75 -3.26
CA MET A 64 -4.49 -11.08 -2.16
C MET A 64 -5.10 -12.07 -1.17
N GLU A 65 -5.53 -13.24 -1.62
CA GLU A 65 -6.02 -14.32 -0.76
C GLU A 65 -4.90 -14.91 0.10
N GLU A 66 -3.73 -15.10 -0.49
CA GLU A 66 -2.54 -15.56 0.22
C GLU A 66 -2.06 -14.55 1.27
N VAL A 67 -2.08 -13.27 0.94
CA VAL A 67 -1.79 -12.18 1.90
C VAL A 67 -2.79 -12.21 3.05
N ALA A 68 -4.08 -12.33 2.76
CA ALA A 68 -5.13 -12.42 3.78
C ALA A 68 -4.92 -13.64 4.71
N THR A 69 -4.54 -14.78 4.15
CA THR A 69 -4.25 -16.01 4.92
C THR A 69 -3.05 -15.81 5.86
N VAL A 70 -1.98 -15.17 5.39
CA VAL A 70 -0.81 -14.86 6.24
C VAL A 70 -1.19 -13.91 7.36
N LEU A 71 -1.93 -12.84 7.07
CA LEU A 71 -2.39 -11.87 8.08
C LEU A 71 -3.30 -12.55 9.12
N GLN A 72 -4.21 -13.42 8.68
CA GLN A 72 -5.09 -14.15 9.59
C GLN A 72 -4.29 -15.03 10.57
N GLN A 73 -3.25 -15.72 10.09
CA GLN A 73 -2.38 -16.52 10.93
C GLN A 73 -1.58 -15.67 11.92
N GLN A 74 -1.00 -14.57 11.48
CA GLN A 74 -0.20 -13.69 12.33
C GLN A 74 -1.04 -13.00 13.41
N LEU A 75 -2.24 -12.53 13.08
CA LEU A 75 -3.14 -11.92 14.05
C LEU A 75 -3.67 -12.92 15.07
N ALA A 76 -3.87 -14.19 14.66
CA ALA A 76 -4.23 -15.25 15.60
C ALA A 76 -3.16 -15.49 16.68
N GLU A 77 -1.87 -15.26 16.39
CA GLU A 77 -0.77 -15.38 17.36
C GLU A 77 -0.85 -14.37 18.51
N ILE A 78 -1.57 -13.26 18.30
CA ILE A 78 -1.83 -12.23 19.30
C ILE A 78 -3.28 -12.26 19.83
N GLY A 79 -3.99 -13.35 19.56
CA GLY A 79 -5.37 -13.57 20.05
C GLY A 79 -6.45 -12.80 19.31
N VAL A 80 -6.17 -12.27 18.11
CA VAL A 80 -7.15 -11.56 17.27
C VAL A 80 -7.61 -12.48 16.15
N THR A 81 -8.93 -12.60 15.99
CA THR A 81 -9.52 -13.34 14.88
C THR A 81 -9.75 -12.41 13.71
N LEU A 82 -9.36 -12.83 12.51
CA LEU A 82 -9.64 -12.10 11.29
C LEU A 82 -10.76 -12.81 10.50
N ASP A 83 -11.92 -12.15 10.39
CA ASP A 83 -13.02 -12.57 9.54
C ASP A 83 -12.77 -12.04 8.13
N VAL A 84 -12.37 -12.93 7.23
CA VAL A 84 -11.81 -12.58 5.92
C VAL A 84 -12.87 -12.69 4.83
N GLU A 85 -13.08 -11.62 4.08
CA GLU A 85 -14.00 -11.57 2.96
C GLU A 85 -13.30 -11.11 1.68
N GLY A 86 -13.19 -12.03 0.69
CA GLY A 86 -12.76 -11.72 -0.66
C GLY A 86 -13.92 -11.22 -1.51
N LEU A 87 -13.76 -10.05 -2.12
CA LEU A 87 -14.78 -9.40 -2.95
C LEU A 87 -14.30 -9.28 -4.39
N ASP A 88 -15.21 -9.39 -5.36
CA ASP A 88 -14.89 -8.97 -6.72
C ASP A 88 -14.53 -7.47 -6.77
N SER A 89 -13.83 -7.03 -7.82
CA SER A 89 -13.31 -5.67 -7.92
C SER A 89 -14.39 -4.61 -7.73
N ASN A 90 -15.59 -4.81 -8.28
CA ASN A 90 -16.65 -3.82 -8.17
C ASN A 90 -17.19 -3.71 -6.72
N ALA A 91 -17.49 -4.86 -6.11
CA ALA A 91 -17.95 -4.90 -4.72
C ALA A 91 -16.86 -4.39 -3.74
N PHE A 92 -15.59 -4.75 -4.01
CA PHE A 92 -14.46 -4.28 -3.22
C PHE A 92 -14.36 -2.75 -3.25
N PHE A 93 -14.31 -2.14 -4.42
CA PHE A 93 -14.16 -0.69 -4.53
C PHE A 93 -15.37 0.07 -3.97
N GLN A 94 -16.56 -0.46 -4.11
CA GLN A 94 -17.75 0.15 -3.49
C GLN A 94 -17.65 0.14 -1.96
N ARG A 95 -17.28 -0.98 -1.36
CA ARG A 95 -17.17 -1.13 0.09
C ARG A 95 -15.93 -0.44 0.66
N PHE A 96 -14.76 -0.64 0.05
CA PHE A 96 -13.48 -0.10 0.54
C PHE A 96 -13.46 1.43 0.54
N PHE A 97 -14.02 2.04 -0.50
CA PHE A 97 -14.09 3.49 -0.62
C PHE A 97 -15.42 4.09 -0.11
N ALA A 98 -16.28 3.31 0.51
CA ALA A 98 -17.55 3.79 1.06
C ALA A 98 -17.38 5.00 1.99
N ILE A 99 -16.37 4.95 2.85
CA ILE A 99 -16.01 6.02 3.78
C ILE A 99 -15.70 7.36 3.07
N MET A 100 -15.12 7.32 1.87
CA MET A 100 -14.84 8.52 1.08
C MET A 100 -16.10 9.12 0.46
N PHE A 101 -17.07 8.28 0.16
CA PHE A 101 -18.31 8.69 -0.50
C PHE A 101 -19.45 8.92 0.47
N GLN A 102 -19.23 8.69 1.77
CA GLN A 102 -20.26 8.81 2.82
C GLN A 102 -21.53 8.03 2.43
N SER A 103 -21.36 6.80 1.95
CA SER A 103 -22.44 5.98 1.43
C SER A 103 -23.30 5.33 2.50
N GLY A 104 -22.94 5.46 3.77
CA GLY A 104 -23.61 4.81 4.91
C GLY A 104 -23.17 3.35 5.10
N GLU A 105 -22.08 2.93 4.43
CA GLU A 105 -21.51 1.58 4.53
C GLU A 105 -20.10 1.59 5.14
N GLU A 106 -19.79 2.66 5.86
CA GLU A 106 -18.45 2.93 6.41
C GLU A 106 -18.00 1.89 7.42
N ASP A 107 -18.92 1.28 8.17
CA ASP A 107 -18.64 0.32 9.24
C ASP A 107 -18.64 -1.15 8.77
N GLN A 108 -18.52 -1.39 7.46
CA GLN A 108 -18.62 -2.76 6.95
C GLN A 108 -17.30 -3.53 7.00
N TRP A 109 -16.20 -2.88 7.35
CA TRP A 109 -14.90 -3.52 7.51
C TRP A 109 -14.02 -2.75 8.52
N ASP A 110 -13.08 -3.46 9.14
CA ASP A 110 -12.11 -2.90 10.09
C ASP A 110 -10.73 -2.75 9.45
N LEU A 111 -10.36 -3.71 8.61
CA LEU A 111 -9.09 -3.73 7.88
C LEU A 111 -9.34 -4.06 6.40
N GLY A 112 -8.48 -3.56 5.54
CA GLY A 112 -8.53 -3.90 4.12
C GLY A 112 -7.20 -3.75 3.43
N THR A 113 -6.95 -4.54 2.40
CA THR A 113 -5.74 -4.42 1.58
C THR A 113 -6.09 -3.90 0.20
N ASN A 114 -5.42 -2.83 -0.20
CA ASN A 114 -5.48 -2.28 -1.54
C ASN A 114 -4.07 -2.09 -2.10
N GLY A 115 -3.96 -2.05 -3.42
CA GLY A 115 -2.72 -1.75 -4.12
C GLY A 115 -2.77 -0.41 -4.83
N TRP A 116 -1.64 0.26 -4.88
CA TRP A 116 -1.41 1.47 -5.66
C TRP A 116 -0.36 1.21 -6.72
N ASP A 117 -0.58 1.75 -7.90
CA ASP A 117 0.36 1.67 -8.99
C ASP A 117 1.24 2.93 -9.00
N SER A 118 2.53 2.76 -9.25
CA SER A 118 3.50 3.87 -9.33
C SER A 118 3.18 4.84 -10.49
N GLU A 119 2.39 4.40 -11.46
CA GLU A 119 1.96 5.19 -12.61
C GLU A 119 1.29 6.52 -12.25
N ARG A 120 0.57 6.56 -11.13
CA ARG A 120 -0.22 7.72 -10.72
C ARG A 120 0.61 8.82 -10.10
N GLY A 121 1.89 8.59 -9.90
CA GLY A 121 2.53 9.50 -9.05
C GLY A 121 3.96 9.79 -9.27
N SER A 122 4.24 10.59 -10.21
CA SER A 122 5.46 11.40 -10.13
C SER A 122 5.44 12.32 -8.90
N SER A 123 4.31 12.50 -8.23
CA SER A 123 4.22 13.34 -7.04
C SER A 123 3.59 12.59 -5.87
N LEU A 124 4.21 12.75 -4.71
CA LEU A 124 3.66 12.40 -3.42
C LEU A 124 2.22 12.92 -3.26
N GLY A 125 1.89 14.02 -3.92
CA GLY A 125 0.56 14.59 -3.92
C GLY A 125 -0.53 13.69 -4.45
N GLN A 126 -0.24 12.77 -5.36
CA GLN A 126 -1.25 11.81 -5.78
C GLN A 126 -1.31 10.60 -4.84
N ALA A 127 -0.18 10.07 -4.41
CA ALA A 127 -0.16 9.02 -3.40
C ALA A 127 -0.84 9.49 -2.10
N TYR A 128 -0.62 10.75 -1.72
CA TYR A 128 -1.19 11.38 -0.54
C TYR A 128 -2.36 12.35 -0.85
N SER A 129 -2.94 12.33 -2.04
CA SER A 129 -4.15 13.11 -2.33
C SER A 129 -5.32 12.69 -1.43
N TYR A 130 -5.34 11.44 -1.00
CA TYR A 130 -6.25 10.93 0.01
C TYR A 130 -6.05 11.57 1.37
N ILE A 131 -4.81 11.84 1.76
CA ILE A 131 -4.50 12.54 3.00
C ILE A 131 -5.07 13.95 2.97
N ASN A 132 -4.99 14.67 1.84
CA ASN A 132 -5.47 16.03 1.72
C ASN A 132 -7.01 16.16 1.60
N SER A 133 -7.63 15.32 0.77
CA SER A 133 -9.07 15.42 0.49
C SER A 133 -9.92 14.60 1.43
N SER A 134 -9.33 13.59 2.07
CA SER A 134 -10.02 12.58 2.83
C SER A 134 -9.27 12.19 4.10
N SER A 135 -8.40 13.08 4.62
CA SER A 135 -7.57 12.79 5.79
C SER A 135 -8.37 12.23 6.96
N LYS A 136 -9.57 12.78 7.20
CA LYS A 136 -10.46 12.29 8.25
C LYS A 136 -11.08 10.94 7.95
N ALA A 137 -11.29 10.61 6.69
CA ALA A 137 -11.84 9.33 6.28
C ALA A 137 -10.83 8.19 6.46
N TRP A 138 -9.53 8.48 6.21
CA TRP A 138 -8.45 7.51 6.37
C TRP A 138 -7.71 7.61 7.70
N GLY A 139 -8.15 8.49 8.60
CA GLY A 139 -7.58 8.63 9.92
C GLY A 139 -6.31 9.48 10.03
N PHE A 140 -5.72 9.91 8.92
CA PHE A 140 -4.51 10.75 8.93
C PHE A 140 -4.74 12.09 9.61
N SER A 141 -3.71 12.60 10.27
CA SER A 141 -3.75 13.88 10.97
C SER A 141 -3.87 15.09 10.02
N ASP A 142 -4.35 16.20 10.57
CA ASP A 142 -4.31 17.49 9.87
C ASP A 142 -2.86 17.90 9.53
N GLU A 143 -1.87 17.48 10.34
CA GLU A 143 -0.45 17.73 10.11
C GLU A 143 0.03 16.99 8.85
N ALA A 144 -0.33 15.72 8.66
CA ALA A 144 -0.02 14.95 7.46
C ALA A 144 -0.62 15.63 6.21
N GLY A 145 -1.87 16.09 6.28
CA GLY A 145 -2.51 16.84 5.20
C GLY A 145 -1.82 18.16 4.87
N GLN A 146 -1.41 18.92 5.87
CA GLN A 146 -0.65 20.18 5.68
C GLN A 146 0.73 19.91 5.08
N LEU A 147 1.40 18.85 5.51
CA LEU A 147 2.72 18.49 5.02
C LEU A 147 2.64 18.02 3.56
N ALA A 148 1.64 17.22 3.20
CA ALA A 148 1.37 16.83 1.82
C ALA A 148 1.13 18.06 0.91
N ALA A 149 0.39 19.05 1.40
CA ALA A 149 0.17 20.30 0.67
C ALA A 149 1.48 21.08 0.44
N LYS A 150 2.38 21.12 1.43
CA LYS A 150 3.70 21.75 1.30
C LYS A 150 4.57 21.04 0.28
N VAL A 151 4.61 19.71 0.28
CA VAL A 151 5.35 18.94 -0.74
C VAL A 151 4.91 19.34 -2.15
N ASN A 152 3.60 19.44 -2.37
CA ASN A 152 3.06 19.80 -3.67
C ASN A 152 3.32 21.25 -4.07
N ALA A 153 3.48 22.16 -3.10
CA ALA A 153 3.73 23.56 -3.34
C ALA A 153 5.23 23.90 -3.45
N ALA A 154 6.13 23.01 -3.04
CA ALA A 154 7.56 23.25 -3.04
C ALA A 154 8.08 23.45 -4.47
N ALA A 155 8.76 24.56 -4.70
CA ALA A 155 9.37 24.90 -5.99
C ALA A 155 10.79 24.33 -6.12
N ASP A 156 11.47 24.13 -5.00
CA ASP A 156 12.80 23.56 -4.92
C ASP A 156 12.72 22.03 -4.74
N LYS A 157 13.56 21.30 -5.48
CA LYS A 157 13.53 19.83 -5.45
C LYS A 157 14.06 19.22 -4.15
N ASP A 158 15.05 19.87 -3.54
CA ASP A 158 15.65 19.37 -2.30
C ASP A 158 14.70 19.64 -1.13
N GLU A 159 14.03 20.82 -1.14
CA GLU A 159 12.94 21.11 -0.20
C GLU A 159 11.79 20.11 -0.35
N ALA A 160 11.32 19.86 -1.58
CA ALA A 160 10.28 18.87 -1.84
C ALA A 160 10.66 17.48 -1.33
N LYS A 161 11.92 17.08 -1.53
CA LYS A 161 12.43 15.80 -1.07
C LYS A 161 12.46 15.70 0.45
N GLN A 162 12.91 16.74 1.14
CA GLN A 162 12.92 16.75 2.61
C GLN A 162 11.50 16.67 3.17
N LEU A 163 10.59 17.51 2.68
CA LEU A 163 9.18 17.50 3.09
C LEU A 163 8.52 16.15 2.80
N ALA A 164 8.89 15.50 1.68
CA ALA A 164 8.39 14.17 1.34
C ALA A 164 8.91 13.09 2.30
N ASN A 165 10.17 13.18 2.72
CA ASN A 165 10.72 12.27 3.73
C ASN A 165 9.98 12.44 5.06
N ASP A 166 9.82 13.67 5.51
CA ASP A 166 9.12 13.99 6.77
C ASP A 166 7.66 13.48 6.73
N LEU A 167 6.99 13.60 5.58
CA LEU A 167 5.62 13.09 5.40
C LEU A 167 5.56 11.56 5.46
N GLN A 168 6.50 10.86 4.82
CA GLN A 168 6.55 9.40 4.87
C GLN A 168 6.80 8.90 6.30
N ASP A 169 7.72 9.53 7.03
CA ASP A 169 8.00 9.18 8.41
C ASP A 169 6.78 9.47 9.33
N LEU A 170 6.11 10.61 9.13
CA LEU A 170 4.91 10.96 9.88
C LEU A 170 3.78 9.96 9.65
N THR A 171 3.45 9.65 8.40
CA THR A 171 2.35 8.74 8.07
C THR A 171 2.60 7.31 8.59
N LEU A 172 3.84 6.84 8.58
CA LEU A 172 4.19 5.57 9.21
C LEU A 172 4.00 5.62 10.73
N SER A 173 4.33 6.74 11.39
CA SER A 173 4.17 6.88 12.84
C SER A 173 2.72 6.96 13.30
N GLU A 174 1.79 7.27 12.42
CA GLU A 174 0.35 7.33 12.70
C GLU A 174 -0.36 5.96 12.63
N TYR A 175 0.28 4.93 12.05
CA TYR A 175 -0.21 3.54 11.94
C TYR A 175 -1.56 3.35 11.22
N TRP A 176 -2.00 4.28 10.39
CA TRP A 176 -3.25 4.15 9.64
C TRP A 176 -3.11 3.32 8.38
N GLU A 177 -1.95 3.37 7.76
CA GLU A 177 -1.61 2.52 6.62
C GLU A 177 -0.34 1.73 6.89
N TYR A 178 -0.36 0.46 6.50
CA TYR A 178 0.77 -0.43 6.64
C TYR A 178 1.26 -0.84 5.22
N PRO A 179 2.40 -0.34 4.75
CA PRO A 179 2.97 -0.78 3.48
C PRO A 179 3.43 -2.23 3.61
N LEU A 180 2.78 -3.13 2.87
CA LEU A 180 3.07 -4.56 2.92
C LEU A 180 4.19 -4.94 1.97
N THR A 181 3.99 -4.69 0.68
CA THR A 181 4.90 -5.16 -0.37
C THR A 181 4.96 -4.21 -1.55
N TYR A 182 6.12 -4.17 -2.20
CA TYR A 182 6.27 -3.69 -3.56
C TYR A 182 6.24 -4.88 -4.49
N THR A 183 5.28 -4.92 -5.41
CA THR A 183 5.15 -6.00 -6.39
C THR A 183 5.74 -5.59 -7.73
N ASN A 184 6.42 -6.53 -8.38
CA ASN A 184 7.01 -6.30 -9.69
C ASN A 184 6.04 -6.66 -10.81
N TYR A 185 5.99 -5.85 -11.86
CA TYR A 185 5.35 -6.23 -13.10
C TYR A 185 6.23 -7.25 -13.84
N VAL A 186 5.62 -8.36 -14.24
CA VAL A 186 6.31 -9.44 -14.95
C VAL A 186 5.84 -9.49 -16.39
N MET A 187 6.77 -9.30 -17.31
CA MET A 187 6.53 -9.45 -18.73
C MET A 187 7.15 -10.73 -19.27
N VAL A 188 6.38 -11.49 -20.02
CA VAL A 188 6.83 -12.74 -20.64
C VAL A 188 6.74 -12.62 -22.14
N SER A 189 7.81 -12.99 -22.84
CA SER A 189 7.86 -12.98 -24.30
C SER A 189 8.57 -14.20 -24.88
N GLN A 190 8.42 -14.39 -26.18
CA GLN A 190 9.24 -15.33 -26.93
C GLN A 190 10.69 -14.83 -26.97
N LYS A 191 11.65 -15.75 -27.08
CA LYS A 191 13.10 -15.43 -27.05
C LYS A 191 13.55 -14.47 -28.17
N ASN A 192 12.84 -14.44 -29.27
CA ASN A 192 13.10 -13.56 -30.41
C ASN A 192 12.42 -12.19 -30.30
N VAL A 193 11.75 -11.89 -29.17
CA VAL A 193 11.13 -10.58 -28.93
C VAL A 193 12.00 -9.81 -27.93
N THR A 194 12.45 -8.62 -28.34
CA THR A 194 13.32 -7.74 -27.54
C THR A 194 12.72 -6.33 -27.44
N GLY A 195 13.25 -5.48 -26.58
CA GLY A 195 12.77 -4.11 -26.39
C GLY A 195 11.50 -4.00 -25.55
N LEU A 196 11.28 -4.93 -24.63
CA LEU A 196 10.14 -4.96 -23.71
C LEU A 196 10.41 -4.16 -22.41
N ASP A 197 11.24 -3.13 -22.48
CA ASP A 197 11.49 -2.28 -21.33
C ASP A 197 10.21 -1.55 -20.92
N ALA A 198 9.89 -1.58 -19.63
CA ALA A 198 8.76 -0.86 -19.08
C ALA A 198 8.91 0.65 -19.29
N VAL A 199 7.79 1.33 -19.50
CA VAL A 199 7.75 2.79 -19.47
C VAL A 199 7.87 3.27 -18.03
N PRO A 200 8.88 4.08 -17.65
CA PRO A 200 9.15 4.41 -16.25
C PRO A 200 8.00 5.07 -15.50
N VAL A 201 7.11 5.77 -16.21
CA VAL A 201 5.97 6.49 -15.62
C VAL A 201 4.71 5.61 -15.56
N VAL A 202 4.65 4.59 -16.39
CA VAL A 202 3.51 3.66 -16.50
C VAL A 202 4.05 2.25 -16.68
N PRO A 203 4.50 1.60 -15.60
CA PRO A 203 5.25 0.34 -15.68
C PRO A 203 4.45 -0.83 -16.26
N GLU A 204 3.13 -0.73 -16.31
CA GLU A 204 2.24 -1.71 -16.97
C GLU A 204 2.35 -1.67 -18.50
N PHE A 205 2.92 -0.61 -19.05
CA PHE A 205 3.05 -0.45 -20.49
C PHE A 205 4.50 -0.60 -20.95
N VAL A 206 4.65 -1.12 -22.14
CA VAL A 206 5.92 -1.15 -22.86
C VAL A 206 5.94 -0.07 -23.95
N ASP A 207 7.12 0.41 -24.29
CA ASP A 207 7.27 1.28 -25.45
C ASP A 207 7.23 0.42 -26.74
N TYR A 208 6.03 0.31 -27.29
CA TYR A 208 5.79 -0.51 -28.49
C TYR A 208 6.69 -0.15 -29.68
N LEU A 209 7.25 1.07 -29.70
CA LEU A 209 8.18 1.49 -30.77
C LEU A 209 9.57 0.86 -30.62
N LYS A 210 9.90 0.33 -29.46
CA LYS A 210 11.17 -0.35 -29.19
C LYS A 210 11.13 -1.85 -29.42
N ILE A 211 9.93 -2.42 -29.51
CA ILE A 211 9.78 -3.87 -29.68
C ILE A 211 10.33 -4.29 -31.05
N LYS A 212 11.16 -5.32 -31.02
CA LYS A 212 11.73 -5.96 -32.21
C LYS A 212 11.45 -7.45 -32.16
N VAL A 213 11.21 -8.03 -33.33
CA VAL A 213 11.05 -9.48 -33.51
C VAL A 213 12.12 -9.91 -34.51
N ASP A 214 13.07 -10.71 -34.05
CA ASP A 214 14.16 -11.27 -34.83
C ASP A 214 13.79 -12.64 -35.44
#